data_bb2669113a6b85cfae61eac2a177b9f1
#
_entry.id   bb2669113a6b85cfae61eac2a177b9f1
#
_cell.length_a   1.000
_cell.length_b   1.000
_cell.length_c   1.000
_cell.angle_alpha   90.00
_cell.angle_beta   90.00
_cell.angle_gamma   90.00
#
_symmetry.space_group_name_H-M   'P 1'
#
loop_
_entity.id
_entity.type
_entity.pdbx_description
1 polymer ?
#
loop_
_entity_poly.entity_id
_entity_poly.type
_entity_poly.pdbx_seq_one_letter_code
_entity_poly.pdbx_strand_id
1 'polypeptide(L)'
;MRVPATIGRARIRVADAAARVGGWAGDRDPGSASGVAIGAWRRYRAVEGPLQSALLSLYILVAVVPAVLVMEEYLDPHPNSLANSLVHHYRLNASASELIHNVLAQGRSHELGSALIAIVSALVFGIGFGHVIQLVHARAWQLDLRTGVADQFGYGAVLAGLYGLLLLLLLQLNEFHTRSTVVKALLGIGWAGFLTLFFVVVPWLLMHKQIAPRDLVPGAVLTALGLIAFMVVSRFVMQFWVDLYARDYGGLGVVLAIYFWIAFSSAVIVWAASLSPPLSERRTLKHADTSRR
;
A
#
# COMPACT_ATOMS: atom_id res chain seq x y z
N MET A 1 -10.25 -47.26 5.23
CA MET A 1 -9.20 -46.50 5.90
C MET A 1 -9.84 -45.81 7.10
N ARG A 2 -9.57 -46.25 8.36
CA ARG A 2 -10.19 -45.66 9.59
C ARG A 2 -9.35 -44.46 10.01
N VAL A 3 -9.96 -43.26 10.02
CA VAL A 3 -9.34 -42.03 10.51
C VAL A 3 -9.04 -42.21 12.01
N PRO A 4 -7.81 -41.97 12.48
CA PRO A 4 -7.46 -42.18 13.89
C PRO A 4 -8.32 -41.27 14.81
N ALA A 5 -8.83 -41.82 15.91
CA ALA A 5 -9.72 -41.16 16.85
C ALA A 5 -9.13 -39.86 17.49
N THR A 6 -7.82 -39.71 17.45
CA THR A 6 -7.10 -38.52 17.88
C THR A 6 -7.32 -37.31 16.97
N ILE A 7 -7.45 -37.51 15.64
CA ILE A 7 -7.74 -36.42 14.70
C ILE A 7 -9.18 -35.92 14.84
N GLY A 8 -10.13 -36.82 15.15
CA GLY A 8 -11.52 -36.45 15.41
C GLY A 8 -11.67 -35.55 16.65
N ARG A 9 -11.01 -35.89 17.75
CA ARG A 9 -11.03 -35.09 19.00
C ARG A 9 -10.35 -33.71 18.86
N ALA A 10 -9.25 -33.63 18.09
CA ALA A 10 -8.61 -32.35 17.79
C ALA A 10 -9.50 -31.43 16.96
N ARG A 11 -10.21 -31.97 15.94
CA ARG A 11 -11.17 -31.20 15.11
C ARG A 11 -12.35 -30.67 15.93
N ILE A 12 -12.90 -31.48 16.84
CA ILE A 12 -14.02 -31.06 17.71
C ILE A 12 -13.56 -29.93 18.64
N ARG A 13 -12.40 -30.04 19.27
CA ARG A 13 -11.84 -28.99 20.14
C ARG A 13 -11.60 -27.69 19.40
N VAL A 14 -11.11 -27.74 18.16
CA VAL A 14 -10.90 -26.56 17.32
C VAL A 14 -12.23 -25.93 16.91
N ALA A 15 -13.24 -26.73 16.57
CA ALA A 15 -14.58 -26.25 16.24
C ALA A 15 -15.26 -25.59 17.46
N ASP A 16 -15.15 -26.19 18.66
CA ASP A 16 -15.71 -25.61 19.89
C ASP A 16 -14.99 -24.32 20.31
N ALA A 17 -13.68 -24.26 20.11
CA ALA A 17 -12.91 -23.03 20.34
C ALA A 17 -13.29 -21.94 19.34
N ALA A 18 -13.46 -22.28 18.06
CA ALA A 18 -13.90 -21.36 17.03
C ALA A 18 -15.32 -20.85 17.28
N ALA A 19 -16.24 -21.72 17.75
CA ALA A 19 -17.62 -21.33 18.10
C ALA A 19 -17.64 -20.37 19.31
N ARG A 20 -16.83 -20.65 20.33
CA ARG A 20 -16.69 -19.74 21.51
C ARG A 20 -16.12 -18.39 21.14
N VAL A 21 -15.07 -18.35 20.31
CA VAL A 21 -14.49 -17.10 19.78
C VAL A 21 -15.49 -16.36 18.90
N GLY A 22 -16.26 -17.09 18.09
CA GLY A 22 -17.32 -16.53 17.25
C GLY A 22 -18.46 -15.90 18.06
N GLY A 23 -18.92 -16.57 19.13
CA GLY A 23 -19.93 -16.05 20.07
C GLY A 23 -19.41 -14.82 20.80
N TRP A 24 -18.22 -14.91 21.40
CA TRP A 24 -17.58 -13.77 22.08
C TRP A 24 -17.41 -12.55 21.15
N ALA A 25 -17.09 -12.79 19.89
CA ALA A 25 -16.93 -11.73 18.89
C ALA A 25 -18.29 -11.16 18.42
N GLY A 26 -19.39 -11.94 18.52
CA GLY A 26 -20.75 -11.51 18.17
C GLY A 26 -21.38 -10.61 19.22
N ASP A 27 -21.07 -10.82 20.49
CA ASP A 27 -21.65 -10.09 21.63
C ASP A 27 -20.99 -8.72 21.90
N ARG A 28 -19.99 -8.33 21.10
CA ARG A 28 -19.27 -7.07 21.31
C ARG A 28 -20.00 -5.89 20.69
N ASP A 29 -20.14 -4.83 21.49
CA ASP A 29 -20.67 -3.55 21.03
C ASP A 29 -19.81 -3.02 19.83
N PRO A 30 -20.42 -2.79 18.66
CA PRO A 30 -19.73 -2.24 17.48
C PRO A 30 -19.03 -0.90 17.75
N GLY A 31 -19.53 -0.12 18.71
CA GLY A 31 -18.93 1.16 19.13
C GLY A 31 -17.67 1.02 19.98
N SER A 32 -17.39 -0.18 20.54
CA SER A 32 -16.21 -0.45 21.35
C SER A 32 -14.94 -0.60 20.49
N ALA A 33 -13.77 -0.39 21.08
CA ALA A 33 -12.49 -0.59 20.38
C ALA A 33 -12.31 -2.05 19.92
N SER A 34 -12.76 -3.02 20.73
CA SER A 34 -12.74 -4.44 20.38
C SER A 34 -13.73 -4.76 19.26
N GLY A 35 -14.91 -4.15 19.25
CA GLY A 35 -15.89 -4.29 18.16
C GLY A 35 -15.36 -3.79 16.82
N VAL A 36 -14.70 -2.62 16.82
CA VAL A 36 -14.02 -2.08 15.63
C VAL A 36 -12.94 -3.03 15.13
N ALA A 37 -12.09 -3.57 16.02
CA ALA A 37 -11.02 -4.49 15.63
C ALA A 37 -11.57 -5.79 15.02
N ILE A 38 -12.62 -6.36 15.62
CA ILE A 38 -13.30 -7.56 15.11
C ILE A 38 -13.97 -7.27 13.76
N GLY A 39 -14.65 -6.12 13.64
CA GLY A 39 -15.26 -5.67 12.40
C GLY A 39 -14.24 -5.52 11.27
N ALA A 40 -13.11 -4.91 11.57
CA ALA A 40 -11.99 -4.75 10.63
C ALA A 40 -11.42 -6.10 10.19
N TRP A 41 -11.21 -7.03 11.12
CA TRP A 41 -10.72 -8.36 10.81
C TRP A 41 -11.68 -9.15 9.92
N ARG A 42 -12.98 -9.09 10.21
CA ARG A 42 -14.01 -9.72 9.37
C ARG A 42 -13.99 -9.15 7.95
N ARG A 43 -13.90 -7.83 7.81
CA ARG A 43 -13.83 -7.15 6.51
C ARG A 43 -12.52 -7.44 5.78
N TYR A 44 -11.39 -7.45 6.48
CA TYR A 44 -10.11 -7.83 5.90
C TYR A 44 -10.13 -9.25 5.32
N ARG A 45 -10.79 -10.19 6.01
CA ARG A 45 -11.00 -11.54 5.48
C ARG A 45 -11.98 -11.58 4.31
N ALA A 46 -13.05 -10.78 4.35
CA ALA A 46 -14.05 -10.70 3.27
C ALA A 46 -13.47 -10.11 1.98
N VAL A 47 -12.54 -9.17 2.09
CA VAL A 47 -11.81 -8.63 0.94
C VAL A 47 -10.67 -9.53 0.46
N GLU A 48 -10.45 -10.69 1.09
CA GLU A 48 -9.30 -11.57 0.81
C GLU A 48 -7.97 -10.82 0.98
N GLY A 49 -7.83 -10.11 2.11
CA GLY A 49 -6.74 -9.16 2.37
C GLY A 49 -5.34 -9.61 1.97
N PRO A 50 -4.87 -10.82 2.34
CA PRO A 50 -3.54 -11.29 1.94
C PRO A 50 -3.38 -11.40 0.41
N LEU A 51 -4.40 -11.91 -0.30
CA LEU A 51 -4.38 -12.04 -1.76
C LEU A 51 -4.37 -10.66 -2.42
N GLN A 52 -5.24 -9.75 -1.97
CA GLN A 52 -5.29 -8.39 -2.52
C GLN A 52 -4.01 -7.60 -2.25
N SER A 53 -3.39 -7.79 -1.08
CA SER A 53 -2.09 -7.19 -0.77
C SER A 53 -0.98 -7.71 -1.68
N ALA A 54 -0.96 -9.02 -1.97
CA ALA A 54 0.00 -9.62 -2.87
C ALA A 54 -0.20 -9.13 -4.33
N LEU A 55 -1.44 -9.07 -4.81
CA LEU A 55 -1.77 -8.53 -6.14
C LEU A 55 -1.38 -7.06 -6.25
N LEU A 56 -1.71 -6.25 -5.23
CA LEU A 56 -1.37 -4.84 -5.19
C LEU A 56 0.15 -4.64 -5.24
N SER A 57 0.91 -5.44 -4.48
CA SER A 57 2.37 -5.36 -4.49
C SER A 57 2.97 -5.74 -5.84
N LEU A 58 2.41 -6.73 -6.52
CA LEU A 58 2.85 -7.13 -7.85
C LEU A 58 2.61 -6.00 -8.87
N TYR A 59 1.42 -5.40 -8.87
CA TYR A 59 1.12 -4.28 -9.77
C TYR A 59 1.99 -3.05 -9.49
N ILE A 60 2.24 -2.74 -8.21
CA ILE A 60 3.16 -1.66 -7.83
C ILE A 60 4.58 -1.96 -8.34
N LEU A 61 5.11 -3.15 -8.08
CA LEU A 61 6.46 -3.51 -8.49
C LEU A 61 6.65 -3.36 -9.99
N VAL A 62 5.71 -3.92 -10.77
CA VAL A 62 5.80 -3.91 -12.24
C VAL A 62 5.53 -2.52 -12.83
N ALA A 63 4.74 -1.68 -12.16
CA ALA A 63 4.51 -0.29 -12.60
C ALA A 63 5.66 0.64 -12.21
N VAL A 64 6.22 0.47 -11.01
CA VAL A 64 7.26 1.36 -10.47
C VAL A 64 8.58 1.21 -11.20
N VAL A 65 9.00 0.00 -11.55
CA VAL A 65 10.30 -0.21 -12.20
C VAL A 65 10.40 0.57 -13.52
N PRO A 66 9.48 0.44 -14.50
CA PRO A 66 9.53 1.24 -15.72
C PRO A 66 9.38 2.74 -15.44
N ALA A 67 8.53 3.13 -14.51
CA ALA A 67 8.33 4.55 -14.19
C ALA A 67 9.59 5.20 -13.63
N VAL A 68 10.32 4.50 -12.78
CA VAL A 68 11.60 4.96 -12.21
C VAL A 68 12.65 5.11 -13.28
N LEU A 69 12.74 4.15 -14.22
CA LEU A 69 13.69 4.21 -15.33
C LEU A 69 13.42 5.42 -16.23
N VAL A 70 12.16 5.67 -16.59
CA VAL A 70 11.78 6.86 -17.38
C VAL A 70 12.08 8.16 -16.62
N MET A 71 11.82 8.19 -15.32
CA MET A 71 12.12 9.37 -14.51
C MET A 71 13.61 9.67 -14.46
N GLU A 72 14.46 8.67 -14.22
CA GLU A 72 15.90 8.85 -14.15
C GLU A 72 16.48 9.29 -15.50
N GLU A 73 15.90 8.81 -16.60
CA GLU A 73 16.38 9.13 -17.94
C GLU A 73 15.94 10.52 -18.43
N TYR A 74 14.69 10.91 -18.18
CA TYR A 74 14.09 12.09 -18.80
C TYR A 74 13.87 13.28 -17.87
N LEU A 75 13.72 13.03 -16.54
CA LEU A 75 13.35 14.07 -15.58
C LEU A 75 14.49 14.43 -14.63
N ASP A 76 15.51 13.59 -14.50
CA ASP A 76 16.64 13.87 -13.62
C ASP A 76 17.87 14.31 -14.42
N PRO A 77 18.32 15.56 -14.24
CA PRO A 77 19.52 16.07 -14.93
C PRO A 77 20.84 15.44 -14.42
N HIS A 78 20.80 14.74 -13.27
CA HIS A 78 21.99 14.16 -12.65
C HIS A 78 21.98 12.63 -12.76
N PRO A 79 22.82 12.04 -13.62
CA PRO A 79 22.87 10.59 -13.78
C PRO A 79 23.20 9.90 -12.44
N ASN A 80 22.49 8.81 -12.14
CA ASN A 80 22.61 8.02 -10.90
C ASN A 80 22.13 8.71 -9.61
N SER A 81 21.40 9.82 -9.67
CA SER A 81 20.94 10.51 -8.47
C SER A 81 20.04 9.63 -7.63
N LEU A 82 19.15 8.88 -8.26
CA LEU A 82 18.21 7.98 -7.60
C LEU A 82 18.93 6.77 -6.98
N ALA A 83 19.87 6.16 -7.69
CA ALA A 83 20.71 5.08 -7.16
C ALA A 83 21.49 5.56 -5.94
N ASN A 84 22.16 6.70 -6.04
CA ASN A 84 22.91 7.30 -4.94
C ASN A 84 22.00 7.64 -3.74
N SER A 85 20.82 8.16 -4.01
CA SER A 85 19.83 8.48 -2.98
C SER A 85 19.36 7.25 -2.24
N LEU A 86 19.04 6.17 -2.94
CA LEU A 86 18.65 4.90 -2.32
C LEU A 86 19.77 4.30 -1.47
N VAL A 87 20.99 4.23 -2.04
CA VAL A 87 22.17 3.71 -1.34
C VAL A 87 22.45 4.50 -0.06
N HIS A 88 22.42 5.83 -0.14
CA HIS A 88 22.70 6.69 1.00
C HIS A 88 21.57 6.66 2.04
N HIS A 89 20.31 6.67 1.60
CA HIS A 89 19.16 6.69 2.51
C HIS A 89 19.05 5.40 3.33
N TYR A 90 19.28 4.25 2.69
CA TYR A 90 19.20 2.94 3.34
C TYR A 90 20.56 2.42 3.82
N ARG A 91 21.65 3.19 3.63
CA ARG A 91 23.02 2.83 4.03
C ARG A 91 23.43 1.44 3.54
N LEU A 92 23.18 1.17 2.27
CA LEU A 92 23.44 -0.14 1.68
C LEU A 92 24.93 -0.42 1.58
N ASN A 93 25.29 -1.70 1.66
CA ASN A 93 26.67 -2.14 1.51
C ASN A 93 27.16 -2.01 0.05
N ALA A 94 28.46 -2.16 -0.19
CA ALA A 94 29.07 -1.99 -1.50
C ALA A 94 28.45 -2.94 -2.56
N SER A 95 28.17 -4.20 -2.21
CA SER A 95 27.61 -5.18 -3.14
C SER A 95 26.19 -4.83 -3.54
N ALA A 96 25.34 -4.41 -2.60
CA ALA A 96 23.97 -3.98 -2.89
C ALA A 96 23.96 -2.66 -3.69
N SER A 97 24.89 -1.73 -3.38
CA SER A 97 25.08 -0.50 -4.11
C SER A 97 25.45 -0.75 -5.58
N GLU A 98 26.41 -1.63 -5.83
CA GLU A 98 26.84 -1.98 -7.19
C GLU A 98 25.69 -2.62 -7.99
N LEU A 99 24.92 -3.51 -7.36
CA LEU A 99 23.75 -4.12 -8.01
C LEU A 99 22.68 -3.11 -8.39
N ILE A 100 22.36 -2.16 -7.51
CA ILE A 100 21.39 -1.11 -7.78
C ILE A 100 21.88 -0.22 -8.93
N HIS A 101 23.14 0.19 -8.89
CA HIS A 101 23.73 0.99 -9.97
C HIS A 101 23.70 0.25 -11.29
N ASN A 102 24.04 -1.05 -11.32
CA ASN A 102 24.02 -1.85 -12.53
C ASN A 102 22.61 -2.03 -13.10
N VAL A 103 21.61 -2.30 -12.26
CA VAL A 103 20.22 -2.46 -12.68
C VAL A 103 19.68 -1.15 -13.28
N LEU A 104 19.93 -0.02 -12.64
CA LEU A 104 19.47 1.28 -13.13
C LEU A 104 20.28 1.73 -14.37
N ALA A 105 21.58 1.45 -14.43
CA ALA A 105 22.41 1.76 -15.61
C ALA A 105 22.03 0.94 -16.86
N GLN A 106 21.66 -0.35 -16.68
CA GLN A 106 21.23 -1.22 -17.78
C GLN A 106 19.87 -0.80 -18.37
N GLY A 107 19.02 -0.13 -17.60
CA GLY A 107 17.74 0.40 -18.07
C GLY A 107 17.84 1.61 -18.98
N ARG A 108 19.03 2.22 -19.10
CA ARG A 108 19.28 3.41 -19.93
C ARG A 108 19.47 3.03 -21.37
N SER A 109 18.40 2.86 -22.10
CA SER A 109 18.44 2.83 -23.55
C SER A 109 17.84 4.13 -24.07
N HIS A 110 18.65 4.98 -24.67
CA HIS A 110 18.25 6.29 -25.24
C HIS A 110 17.30 6.13 -26.44
N GLU A 111 16.66 5.01 -26.60
CA GLU A 111 15.74 4.74 -27.69
C GLU A 111 14.31 5.11 -27.28
N LEU A 112 13.68 5.96 -28.08
CA LEU A 112 12.25 6.32 -27.93
C LEU A 112 11.34 5.08 -27.77
N GLY A 113 11.74 3.95 -28.37
CA GLY A 113 11.03 2.68 -28.23
C GLY A 113 10.99 2.13 -26.81
N SER A 114 12.08 2.23 -26.06
CA SER A 114 12.15 1.77 -24.67
C SER A 114 11.30 2.64 -23.74
N ALA A 115 11.30 3.95 -23.95
CA ALA A 115 10.46 4.88 -23.20
C ALA A 115 8.95 4.60 -23.45
N LEU A 116 8.57 4.37 -24.70
CA LEU A 116 7.17 4.00 -25.02
C LEU A 116 6.75 2.70 -24.35
N ILE A 117 7.59 1.66 -24.40
CA ILE A 117 7.33 0.38 -23.74
C ILE A 117 7.19 0.58 -22.22
N ALA A 118 8.06 1.38 -21.62
CA ALA A 118 8.00 1.67 -20.18
C ALA A 118 6.71 2.43 -19.80
N ILE A 119 6.32 3.45 -20.57
CA ILE A 119 5.08 4.21 -20.35
C ILE A 119 3.86 3.29 -20.53
N VAL A 120 3.79 2.50 -21.59
CA VAL A 120 2.68 1.57 -21.83
C VAL A 120 2.60 0.54 -20.71
N SER A 121 3.73 -0.01 -20.27
CA SER A 121 3.79 -0.95 -19.14
C SER A 121 3.28 -0.29 -17.85
N ALA A 122 3.76 0.91 -17.52
CA ALA A 122 3.31 1.64 -16.35
C ALA A 122 1.80 1.92 -16.37
N LEU A 123 1.24 2.25 -17.55
CA LEU A 123 -0.20 2.46 -17.72
C LEU A 123 -0.99 1.15 -17.53
N VAL A 124 -0.58 0.07 -18.19
CA VAL A 124 -1.29 -1.23 -18.11
C VAL A 124 -1.30 -1.76 -16.67
N PHE A 125 -0.16 -1.71 -15.99
CA PHE A 125 -0.07 -2.17 -14.60
C PHE A 125 -0.69 -1.18 -13.61
N GLY A 126 -0.68 0.12 -13.94
CA GLY A 126 -1.41 1.14 -13.19
C GLY A 126 -2.93 0.90 -13.19
N ILE A 127 -3.50 0.44 -14.32
CA ILE A 127 -4.91 0.01 -14.40
C ILE A 127 -5.17 -1.15 -13.43
N GLY A 128 -4.31 -2.17 -13.43
CA GLY A 128 -4.40 -3.29 -12.50
C GLY A 128 -4.35 -2.86 -11.03
N PHE A 129 -3.44 -1.95 -10.69
CA PHE A 129 -3.36 -1.33 -9.37
C PHE A 129 -4.68 -0.64 -8.99
N GLY A 130 -5.22 0.19 -9.88
CA GLY A 130 -6.50 0.87 -9.68
C GLY A 130 -7.66 -0.10 -9.45
N HIS A 131 -7.71 -1.16 -10.24
CA HIS A 131 -8.72 -2.20 -10.09
C HIS A 131 -8.66 -2.87 -8.71
N VAL A 132 -7.47 -3.21 -8.21
CA VAL A 132 -7.31 -3.81 -6.87
C VAL A 132 -7.74 -2.83 -5.78
N ILE A 133 -7.33 -1.56 -5.86
CA ILE A 133 -7.76 -0.53 -4.89
C ILE A 133 -9.29 -0.37 -4.89
N GLN A 134 -9.90 -0.32 -6.07
CA GLN A 134 -11.37 -0.27 -6.22
C GLN A 134 -12.03 -1.48 -5.58
N LEU A 135 -11.56 -2.68 -5.91
CA LEU A 135 -12.12 -3.94 -5.41
C LEU A 135 -12.02 -4.05 -3.88
N VAL A 136 -10.87 -3.69 -3.31
CA VAL A 136 -10.65 -3.70 -1.87
C VAL A 136 -11.64 -2.75 -1.16
N HIS A 137 -11.77 -1.52 -1.64
CA HIS A 137 -12.69 -0.56 -1.04
C HIS A 137 -14.16 -0.94 -1.25
N ALA A 138 -14.53 -1.38 -2.47
CA ALA A 138 -15.88 -1.81 -2.76
C ALA A 138 -16.31 -2.98 -1.86
N ARG A 139 -15.47 -4.01 -1.73
CA ARG A 139 -15.75 -5.15 -0.85
C ARG A 139 -15.77 -4.76 0.62
N ALA A 140 -14.86 -3.86 1.07
CA ALA A 140 -14.86 -3.38 2.45
C ALA A 140 -16.15 -2.63 2.80
N TRP A 141 -16.69 -1.84 1.86
CA TRP A 141 -17.94 -1.09 2.00
C TRP A 141 -19.18 -1.89 1.55
N GLN A 142 -19.00 -3.14 1.12
CA GLN A 142 -20.09 -4.02 0.64
C GLN A 142 -20.88 -3.41 -0.54
N LEU A 143 -20.17 -2.73 -1.44
CA LEU A 143 -20.73 -2.16 -2.66
C LEU A 143 -20.66 -3.15 -3.81
N ASP A 144 -21.73 -3.24 -4.58
CA ASP A 144 -21.77 -3.99 -5.83
C ASP A 144 -21.46 -3.04 -7.00
N LEU A 145 -20.19 -2.92 -7.35
CA LEU A 145 -19.72 -2.05 -8.42
C LEU A 145 -19.72 -2.82 -9.74
N ARG A 146 -20.64 -2.45 -10.61
CA ARG A 146 -20.60 -2.88 -12.03
C ARG A 146 -19.83 -1.84 -12.81
N THR A 147 -18.59 -2.13 -13.14
CA THR A 147 -17.72 -1.24 -13.93
C THR A 147 -17.64 -1.72 -15.36
N GLY A 148 -17.88 -0.81 -16.31
CA GLY A 148 -17.58 -1.03 -17.72
C GLY A 148 -16.05 -1.02 -17.96
N VAL A 149 -15.61 -1.68 -19.02
CA VAL A 149 -14.17 -1.71 -19.39
C VAL A 149 -13.65 -0.29 -19.65
N ALA A 150 -14.45 0.58 -20.25
CA ALA A 150 -14.09 1.98 -20.52
C ALA A 150 -13.85 2.79 -19.24
N ASP A 151 -14.65 2.57 -18.20
CA ASP A 151 -14.48 3.22 -16.90
C ASP A 151 -13.17 2.79 -16.23
N GLN A 152 -12.80 1.52 -16.36
CA GLN A 152 -11.55 0.98 -15.82
C GLN A 152 -10.32 1.65 -16.47
N PHE A 153 -10.34 1.89 -17.78
CA PHE A 153 -9.25 2.58 -18.48
C PHE A 153 -9.12 4.04 -18.03
N GLY A 154 -10.23 4.77 -17.94
CA GLY A 154 -10.24 6.16 -17.50
C GLY A 154 -9.70 6.33 -16.09
N TYR A 155 -10.15 5.50 -15.16
CA TYR A 155 -9.69 5.52 -13.77
C TYR A 155 -8.23 5.05 -13.63
N GLY A 156 -7.81 4.06 -14.42
CA GLY A 156 -6.44 3.60 -14.46
C GLY A 156 -5.46 4.70 -14.89
N ALA A 157 -5.82 5.48 -15.90
CA ALA A 157 -5.01 6.61 -16.37
C ALA A 157 -4.88 7.72 -15.30
N VAL A 158 -5.98 8.08 -14.63
CA VAL A 158 -5.97 9.03 -13.50
C VAL A 158 -5.09 8.53 -12.36
N LEU A 159 -5.17 7.25 -12.05
CA LEU A 159 -4.36 6.63 -10.99
C LEU A 159 -2.89 6.60 -11.36
N ALA A 160 -2.54 6.24 -12.58
CA ALA A 160 -1.16 6.25 -13.05
C ALA A 160 -0.58 7.68 -13.00
N GLY A 161 -1.35 8.70 -13.38
CA GLY A 161 -0.96 10.11 -13.26
C GLY A 161 -0.76 10.56 -11.82
N LEU A 162 -1.68 10.21 -10.93
CA LEU A 162 -1.56 10.52 -9.50
C LEU A 162 -0.40 9.75 -8.83
N TYR A 163 -0.16 8.51 -9.25
CA TYR A 163 0.96 7.71 -8.74
C TYR A 163 2.30 8.25 -9.24
N GLY A 164 2.38 8.67 -10.50
CA GLY A 164 3.53 9.37 -11.05
C GLY A 164 3.83 10.66 -10.29
N LEU A 165 2.79 11.45 -9.98
CA LEU A 165 2.92 12.65 -9.16
C LEU A 165 3.40 12.31 -7.73
N LEU A 166 2.88 11.24 -7.13
CA LEU A 166 3.33 10.75 -5.82
C LEU A 166 4.82 10.38 -5.84
N LEU A 167 5.26 9.66 -6.86
CA LEU A 167 6.68 9.29 -7.03
C LEU A 167 7.56 10.53 -7.23
N LEU A 168 7.13 11.49 -8.06
CA LEU A 168 7.85 12.76 -8.25
C LEU A 168 8.01 13.52 -6.94
N LEU A 169 6.95 13.61 -6.14
CA LEU A 169 6.99 14.25 -4.84
C LEU A 169 7.89 13.48 -3.84
N LEU A 170 7.89 12.14 -3.88
CA LEU A 170 8.79 11.31 -3.05
C LEU A 170 10.27 11.57 -3.37
N LEU A 171 10.62 11.74 -4.63
CA LEU A 171 11.98 12.04 -5.05
C LEU A 171 12.43 13.44 -4.62
N GLN A 172 11.53 14.41 -4.70
CA GLN A 172 11.81 15.77 -4.22
C GLN A 172 12.06 15.86 -2.72
N LEU A 173 11.53 14.93 -1.92
CA LEU A 173 11.74 14.89 -0.47
C LEU A 173 13.19 14.62 -0.07
N ASN A 174 14.02 14.11 -0.96
CA ASN A 174 15.41 13.81 -0.65
C ASN A 174 16.29 15.06 -0.44
N GLU A 175 15.90 16.20 -1.00
CA GLU A 175 16.63 17.49 -0.81
C GLU A 175 16.44 18.14 0.58
N PHE A 176 15.57 17.55 1.43
CA PHE A 176 15.24 18.18 2.73
C PHE A 176 16.25 17.94 3.85
N HIS A 177 17.34 17.23 3.62
CA HIS A 177 18.32 16.92 4.68
C HIS A 177 19.04 18.15 5.25
N THR A 178 19.13 19.24 4.50
CA THR A 178 19.83 20.47 4.89
C THR A 178 18.96 21.51 5.61
N ARG A 179 17.62 21.26 5.75
CA ARG A 179 16.69 22.24 6.29
C ARG A 179 16.51 22.17 7.81
N SER A 180 16.05 23.27 8.42
CA SER A 180 15.79 23.36 9.86
C SER A 180 14.72 22.35 10.33
N THR A 181 14.75 21.98 11.61
CA THR A 181 13.80 21.02 12.21
C THR A 181 12.34 21.43 12.02
N VAL A 182 12.05 22.73 12.10
CA VAL A 182 10.70 23.29 11.91
C VAL A 182 10.22 23.04 10.48
N VAL A 183 11.05 23.30 9.48
CA VAL A 183 10.71 23.08 8.07
C VAL A 183 10.49 21.59 7.81
N LYS A 184 11.31 20.70 8.38
CA LYS A 184 11.10 19.25 8.29
C LYS A 184 9.76 18.80 8.87
N ALA A 185 9.36 19.35 10.03
CA ALA A 185 8.08 19.04 10.66
C ALA A 185 6.89 19.53 9.81
N LEU A 186 6.94 20.75 9.29
CA LEU A 186 5.90 21.31 8.42
C LEU A 186 5.74 20.49 7.12
N LEU A 187 6.86 20.10 6.52
CA LEU A 187 6.84 19.24 5.34
C LEU A 187 6.28 17.85 5.64
N GLY A 188 6.62 17.25 6.78
CA GLY A 188 6.05 15.98 7.23
C GLY A 188 4.53 16.04 7.41
N ILE A 189 4.02 17.13 8.01
CA ILE A 189 2.58 17.37 8.14
C ILE A 189 1.92 17.56 6.77
N GLY A 190 2.54 18.37 5.90
CA GLY A 190 2.07 18.57 4.52
C GLY A 190 2.01 17.27 3.74
N TRP A 191 3.02 16.43 3.90
CA TRP A 191 3.08 15.10 3.30
C TRP A 191 2.00 14.16 3.83
N ALA A 192 1.79 14.11 5.15
CA ALA A 192 0.71 13.34 5.75
C ALA A 192 -0.68 13.80 5.26
N GLY A 193 -0.87 15.11 5.15
CA GLY A 193 -2.08 15.72 4.59
C GLY A 193 -2.28 15.33 3.12
N PHE A 194 -1.24 15.39 2.31
CA PHE A 194 -1.27 14.98 0.91
C PHE A 194 -1.61 13.49 0.74
N LEU A 195 -0.95 12.60 1.50
CA LEU A 195 -1.27 11.18 1.50
C LEU A 195 -2.71 10.92 1.92
N THR A 196 -3.18 11.60 2.97
CA THR A 196 -4.56 11.48 3.42
C THR A 196 -5.54 11.90 2.31
N LEU A 197 -5.30 13.04 1.68
CA LEU A 197 -6.11 13.52 0.57
C LEU A 197 -6.11 12.52 -0.60
N PHE A 198 -4.95 11.99 -0.96
CA PHE A 198 -4.80 10.99 -2.01
C PHE A 198 -5.66 9.74 -1.71
N PHE A 199 -5.55 9.18 -0.49
CA PHE A 199 -6.30 8.00 -0.08
C PHE A 199 -7.79 8.28 0.24
N VAL A 200 -8.24 9.52 0.23
CA VAL A 200 -9.66 9.88 0.19
C VAL A 200 -10.14 9.99 -1.25
N VAL A 201 -9.45 10.78 -2.07
CA VAL A 201 -9.90 11.15 -3.42
C VAL A 201 -9.89 9.96 -4.36
N VAL A 202 -8.82 9.15 -4.33
CA VAL A 202 -8.69 8.00 -5.23
C VAL A 202 -9.80 6.98 -5.03
N PRO A 203 -10.03 6.42 -3.81
CA PRO A 203 -11.14 5.50 -3.60
C PRO A 203 -12.51 6.13 -3.86
N TRP A 204 -12.69 7.41 -3.52
CA TRP A 204 -13.94 8.12 -3.79
C TRP A 204 -14.28 8.18 -5.28
N LEU A 205 -13.29 8.50 -6.12
CA LEU A 205 -13.45 8.49 -7.57
C LEU A 205 -13.71 7.07 -8.09
N LEU A 206 -12.90 6.10 -7.64
CA LEU A 206 -13.00 4.70 -8.08
C LEU A 206 -14.33 4.05 -7.71
N MET A 207 -14.93 4.45 -6.58
CA MET A 207 -16.26 3.99 -6.17
C MET A 207 -17.41 4.84 -6.76
N HIS A 208 -17.18 5.60 -7.83
CA HIS A 208 -18.20 6.41 -8.50
C HIS A 208 -18.93 7.37 -7.54
N LYS A 209 -18.23 7.90 -6.53
CA LYS A 209 -18.77 8.86 -5.54
C LYS A 209 -19.92 8.29 -4.69
N GLN A 210 -20.08 6.97 -4.62
CA GLN A 210 -21.18 6.33 -3.86
C GLN A 210 -21.03 6.49 -2.35
N ILE A 211 -19.83 6.78 -1.86
CA ILE A 211 -19.54 7.01 -0.44
C ILE A 211 -19.12 8.45 -0.23
N ALA A 212 -19.61 9.09 0.83
CA ALA A 212 -19.21 10.45 1.13
C ALA A 212 -17.71 10.51 1.49
N PRO A 213 -16.95 11.49 0.98
CA PRO A 213 -15.51 11.60 1.24
C PRO A 213 -15.16 11.60 2.75
N ARG A 214 -16.02 12.20 3.57
CA ARG A 214 -15.88 12.26 5.03
C ARG A 214 -15.83 10.89 5.71
N ASP A 215 -16.49 9.89 5.11
CA ASP A 215 -16.53 8.52 5.64
C ASP A 215 -15.28 7.73 5.27
N LEU A 216 -14.56 8.16 4.24
CA LEU A 216 -13.26 7.61 3.84
C LEU A 216 -12.08 8.20 4.65
N VAL A 217 -12.24 9.40 5.23
CA VAL A 217 -11.17 10.09 5.98
C VAL A 217 -10.52 9.21 7.06
N PRO A 218 -11.27 8.48 7.93
CA PRO A 218 -10.63 7.68 8.98
C PRO A 218 -9.67 6.62 8.42
N GLY A 219 -10.08 5.92 7.36
CA GLY A 219 -9.25 4.94 6.68
C GLY A 219 -8.04 5.57 5.98
N ALA A 220 -8.24 6.70 5.30
CA ALA A 220 -7.18 7.43 4.63
C ALA A 220 -6.11 7.95 5.60
N VAL A 221 -6.52 8.49 6.76
CA VAL A 221 -5.61 8.90 7.83
C VAL A 221 -4.81 7.71 8.36
N LEU A 222 -5.47 6.58 8.60
CA LEU A 222 -4.78 5.35 9.03
C LEU A 222 -3.80 4.84 7.98
N THR A 223 -4.17 4.90 6.69
CA THR A 223 -3.25 4.55 5.59
C THR A 223 -2.04 5.46 5.58
N ALA A 224 -2.25 6.78 5.67
CA ALA A 224 -1.17 7.76 5.67
C ALA A 224 -0.22 7.56 6.87
N LEU A 225 -0.78 7.44 8.08
CA LEU A 225 0.00 7.19 9.30
C LEU A 225 0.71 5.84 9.26
N GLY A 226 0.04 4.80 8.79
CA GLY A 226 0.60 3.46 8.65
C GLY A 226 1.77 3.43 7.66
N LEU A 227 1.65 4.11 6.52
CA LEU A 227 2.73 4.23 5.54
C LEU A 227 3.90 5.06 6.08
N ILE A 228 3.63 6.17 6.76
CA ILE A 228 4.69 6.99 7.39
C ILE A 228 5.41 6.17 8.47
N ALA A 229 4.67 5.50 9.35
CA ALA A 229 5.26 4.61 10.36
C ALA A 229 6.09 3.49 9.71
N PHE A 230 5.55 2.88 8.65
CA PHE A 230 6.27 1.87 7.89
C PHE A 230 7.56 2.42 7.26
N MET A 231 7.54 3.62 6.69
CA MET A 231 8.75 4.28 6.16
C MET A 231 9.80 4.53 7.25
N VAL A 232 9.37 4.94 8.43
CA VAL A 232 10.28 5.13 9.57
C VAL A 232 10.90 3.81 10.01
N VAL A 233 10.09 2.77 10.15
CA VAL A 233 10.56 1.41 10.53
C VAL A 233 11.47 0.83 9.44
N SER A 234 11.12 0.99 8.16
CA SER A 234 11.90 0.46 7.05
C SER A 234 13.32 1.02 7.01
N ARG A 235 13.53 2.25 7.47
CA ARG A 235 14.87 2.85 7.57
C ARG A 235 15.85 2.02 8.44
N PHE A 236 15.33 1.33 9.45
CA PHE A 236 16.13 0.50 10.35
C PHE A 236 16.21 -0.95 9.89
N VAL A 237 15.15 -1.46 9.30
CA VAL A 237 15.01 -2.88 8.93
C VAL A 237 15.57 -3.16 7.55
N MET A 238 15.43 -2.21 6.61
CA MET A 238 15.75 -2.42 5.20
C MET A 238 17.22 -2.74 4.97
N GLN A 239 18.13 -2.07 5.68
CA GLN A 239 19.57 -2.35 5.59
C GLN A 239 19.85 -3.82 5.90
N PHE A 240 19.34 -4.32 7.04
CA PHE A 240 19.54 -5.70 7.45
C PHE A 240 18.97 -6.69 6.42
N TRP A 241 17.77 -6.39 5.90
CA TRP A 241 17.10 -7.26 4.92
C TRP A 241 17.80 -7.28 3.58
N VAL A 242 18.17 -6.12 3.04
CA VAL A 242 18.89 -6.06 1.76
C VAL A 242 20.25 -6.75 1.88
N ASP A 243 20.99 -6.53 2.97
CA ASP A 243 22.28 -7.15 3.19
C ASP A 243 22.17 -8.68 3.31
N LEU A 244 21.15 -9.18 4.03
CA LEU A 244 20.90 -10.61 4.19
C LEU A 244 20.56 -11.27 2.85
N TYR A 245 19.58 -10.73 2.14
CA TYR A 245 19.14 -11.29 0.86
C TYR A 245 20.17 -11.11 -0.26
N ALA A 246 20.89 -9.98 -0.29
CA ALA A 246 21.96 -9.77 -1.26
C ALA A 246 23.13 -10.75 -1.07
N ARG A 247 23.45 -11.10 0.20
CA ARG A 247 24.48 -12.10 0.51
C ARG A 247 24.11 -13.49 0.00
N ASP A 248 22.85 -13.91 0.22
CA ASP A 248 22.44 -15.28 -0.05
C ASP A 248 22.03 -15.49 -1.53
N TYR A 249 21.46 -14.46 -2.17
CA TYR A 249 20.85 -14.55 -3.50
C TYR A 249 21.38 -13.53 -4.51
N GLY A 250 22.38 -12.71 -4.15
CA GLY A 250 22.94 -11.68 -5.04
C GLY A 250 21.88 -10.66 -5.49
N GLY A 251 21.85 -10.33 -6.77
CA GLY A 251 20.91 -9.36 -7.35
C GLY A 251 19.45 -9.76 -7.20
N LEU A 252 19.13 -11.05 -7.29
CA LEU A 252 17.78 -11.56 -7.05
C LEU A 252 17.33 -11.27 -5.61
N GLY A 253 18.27 -11.34 -4.65
CA GLY A 253 18.01 -11.02 -3.25
C GLY A 253 17.58 -9.57 -3.04
N VAL A 254 18.20 -8.62 -3.73
CA VAL A 254 17.81 -7.20 -3.67
C VAL A 254 16.39 -7.02 -4.20
N VAL A 255 16.06 -7.65 -5.34
CA VAL A 255 14.70 -7.59 -5.91
C VAL A 255 13.67 -8.18 -4.95
N LEU A 256 13.97 -9.30 -4.29
CA LEU A 256 13.11 -9.91 -3.28
C LEU A 256 12.93 -8.99 -2.06
N ALA A 257 13.98 -8.35 -1.58
CA ALA A 257 13.89 -7.41 -0.47
C ALA A 257 12.97 -6.21 -0.81
N ILE A 258 13.11 -5.66 -2.02
CA ILE A 258 12.23 -4.58 -2.53
C ILE A 258 10.77 -5.08 -2.65
N TYR A 259 10.58 -6.28 -3.19
CA TYR A 259 9.24 -6.87 -3.31
C TYR A 259 8.57 -7.02 -1.93
N PHE A 260 9.27 -7.56 -0.93
CA PHE A 260 8.72 -7.66 0.42
C PHE A 260 8.39 -6.31 1.02
N TRP A 261 9.24 -5.30 0.80
CA TRP A 261 8.97 -3.94 1.25
C TRP A 261 7.67 -3.39 0.63
N ILE A 262 7.49 -3.56 -0.67
CA ILE A 262 6.25 -3.18 -1.37
C ILE A 262 5.06 -4.01 -0.86
N ALA A 263 5.24 -5.31 -0.60
CA ALA A 263 4.18 -6.18 -0.10
C ALA A 263 3.67 -5.76 1.30
N PHE A 264 4.57 -5.38 2.20
CA PHE A 264 4.17 -4.84 3.50
C PHE A 264 3.46 -3.48 3.38
N SER A 265 3.94 -2.58 2.51
CA SER A 265 3.25 -1.32 2.24
C SER A 265 1.84 -1.56 1.71
N SER A 266 1.68 -2.51 0.80
CA SER A 266 0.39 -2.92 0.24
C SER A 266 -0.53 -3.52 1.31
N ALA A 267 0.02 -4.33 2.22
CA ALA A 267 -0.74 -4.88 3.35
C ALA A 267 -1.27 -3.78 4.27
N VAL A 268 -0.48 -2.74 4.54
CA VAL A 268 -0.92 -1.56 5.31
C VAL A 268 -2.10 -0.87 4.63
N ILE A 269 -2.04 -0.67 3.30
CA ILE A 269 -3.12 -0.03 2.52
C ILE A 269 -4.41 -0.86 2.61
N VAL A 270 -4.33 -2.17 2.36
CA VAL A 270 -5.49 -3.07 2.37
C VAL A 270 -6.10 -3.18 3.77
N TRP A 271 -5.26 -3.24 4.81
CA TRP A 271 -5.69 -3.26 6.20
C TRP A 271 -6.42 -1.97 6.60
N ALA A 272 -5.85 -0.82 6.28
CA ALA A 272 -6.44 0.47 6.59
C ALA A 272 -7.76 0.70 5.83
N ALA A 273 -7.86 0.25 4.57
CA ALA A 273 -9.10 0.26 3.80
C ALA A 273 -10.20 -0.57 4.48
N SER A 274 -9.85 -1.74 5.05
CA SER A 274 -10.77 -2.61 5.78
C SER A 274 -11.23 -2.02 7.13
N LEU A 275 -10.43 -1.14 7.73
CA LEU A 275 -10.75 -0.40 8.96
C LEU A 275 -11.67 0.81 8.73
N SER A 276 -11.68 1.37 7.52
CA SER A 276 -12.43 2.59 7.20
C SER A 276 -13.92 2.50 7.56
N PRO A 277 -14.68 1.46 7.13
CA PRO A 277 -16.10 1.38 7.42
C PRO A 277 -16.42 1.24 8.93
N PRO A 278 -15.80 0.33 9.73
CA PRO A 278 -16.10 0.24 11.17
C PRO A 278 -15.80 1.53 11.93
N LEU A 279 -14.80 2.29 11.50
CA LEU A 279 -14.45 3.57 12.13
C LEU A 279 -15.46 4.66 11.79
N SER A 280 -15.97 4.69 10.56
CA SER A 280 -17.04 5.60 10.16
C SER A 280 -18.34 5.29 10.92
N GLU A 281 -18.74 4.02 11.02
CA GLU A 281 -19.90 3.58 11.79
C GLU A 281 -19.81 3.99 13.27
N ARG A 282 -18.65 3.78 13.90
CA ARG A 282 -18.40 4.22 15.28
C ARG A 282 -18.56 5.73 15.45
N ARG A 283 -18.13 6.52 14.47
CA ARG A 283 -18.25 7.98 14.50
C ARG A 283 -19.69 8.42 14.44
N THR A 284 -20.51 7.81 13.58
CA THR A 284 -21.94 8.12 13.45
C THR A 284 -22.71 7.76 14.71
N LEU A 285 -22.45 6.60 15.33
CA LEU A 285 -23.06 6.19 16.59
C LEU A 285 -22.76 7.18 17.72
N LYS A 286 -21.51 7.65 17.86
CA LYS A 286 -21.16 8.65 18.87
C LYS A 286 -21.87 9.98 18.66
N HIS A 287 -22.01 10.45 17.43
CA HIS A 287 -22.74 11.69 17.15
C HIS A 287 -24.24 11.56 17.47
N ALA A 288 -24.85 10.42 17.17
CA ALA A 288 -26.25 10.16 17.48
C ALA A 288 -26.52 10.14 19.01
N ASP A 289 -25.58 9.64 19.82
CA ASP A 289 -25.70 9.64 21.29
C ASP A 289 -25.54 11.04 21.90
N THR A 290 -24.64 11.84 21.34
CA THR A 290 -24.40 13.23 21.79
C THR A 290 -25.57 14.16 21.45
N SER A 291 -26.31 13.89 20.37
CA SER A 291 -27.48 14.69 19.97
C SER A 291 -28.77 14.36 20.77
N ARG A 292 -28.76 13.26 21.53
CA ARG A 292 -29.87 12.84 22.40
C ARG A 292 -29.74 13.30 23.85
N ARG A 293 -28.59 13.83 24.22
CA ARG A 293 -28.31 14.44 25.54
C ARG A 293 -28.45 15.97 25.47
#